data_110a52a10809dd6ee2fd753e861623c9
#
_entry.id   110a52a10809dd6ee2fd753e861623c9
#
_cell.length_a   1.000
_cell.length_b   1.000
_cell.length_c   1.000
_cell.angle_alpha   90.00
_cell.angle_beta   90.00
_cell.angle_gamma   90.00
#
_symmetry.space_group_name_H-M   'P 1'
#
loop_
_entity.id
_entity.type
_entity.pdbx_description
1 polymer ?
#
loop_
_entity_poly.entity_id
_entity_poly.type
_entity_poly.pdbx_seq_one_letter_code
_entity_poly.pdbx_strand_id
1 'polypeptide(L)'
;MNENLKTAKNCRHYAMCKIDFLGSGVCASGLEKHYASFYPVGRMDLYAAIAENTIPVTEKCVEIADSCNLCGKCDYQCYYVNEMRPSKVMKALKDYVGAYLKNGGEIVHSEDDKILTEIKRIVGDYWATNDAAVRIAYHHDLCPHVTFKMPEYVVMPNSNEEISSIIKLLNKNNIPYIVRGNGASSHGLVFSEGAILDLSRMKTIDFDEKNWFVKVGPGVASFDLQQEAKKRGYRVHTAEPASCVCSNIMTTGLLSLFSTTYGISADNFVDAEFIAKDGSFFRLNNITAPNLFSFQNSISAHEAFAICVSVSMKLHPVTDDESGILVPFQTLDGALDFVKICSTRHIGLAIGIMGSEYVSSFIAPTKKLAIEAKDIFINKLGMPYLVLLIGDKYALRSVSDMGFPF
;
A
#
# COMPACT_ATOMS: atom_id res chain seq x y z
N MET A 1 -25.85 -8.08 15.15
CA MET A 1 -24.36 -7.99 15.08
C MET A 1 -23.93 -6.73 15.82
N ASN A 2 -22.99 -6.81 16.74
CA ASN A 2 -22.44 -5.68 17.45
C ASN A 2 -21.88 -4.64 16.48
N GLU A 3 -22.13 -3.33 16.68
CA GLU A 3 -21.70 -2.24 15.82
C GLU A 3 -20.17 -2.22 15.62
N ASN A 4 -19.41 -2.50 16.67
CA ASN A 4 -17.95 -2.58 16.59
C ASN A 4 -17.47 -3.74 15.71
N LEU A 5 -18.17 -4.89 15.76
CA LEU A 5 -17.86 -6.03 14.88
C LEU A 5 -18.18 -5.70 13.41
N LYS A 6 -19.30 -5.01 13.16
CA LYS A 6 -19.63 -4.51 11.81
C LYS A 6 -18.57 -3.53 11.32
N THR A 7 -18.11 -2.62 12.18
CA THR A 7 -17.05 -1.66 11.84
C THR A 7 -15.73 -2.38 11.54
N ALA A 8 -15.35 -3.37 12.35
CA ALA A 8 -14.14 -4.16 12.14
C ALA A 8 -14.16 -4.86 10.78
N LYS A 9 -15.25 -5.54 10.44
CA LYS A 9 -15.43 -6.25 9.17
C LYS A 9 -15.54 -5.35 7.94
N ASN A 10 -15.79 -4.06 8.12
CA ASN A 10 -15.83 -3.09 7.03
C ASN A 10 -14.44 -2.50 6.71
N CYS A 11 -13.38 -2.94 7.38
CA CYS A 11 -12.03 -2.54 7.02
C CYS A 11 -11.72 -2.92 5.56
N ARG A 12 -11.20 -1.98 4.79
CA ARG A 12 -10.86 -2.19 3.38
C ARG A 12 -9.47 -2.80 3.17
N HIS A 13 -8.70 -3.01 4.23
CA HIS A 13 -7.34 -3.57 4.17
C HIS A 13 -6.40 -2.84 3.19
N TYR A 14 -6.64 -1.54 2.99
CA TYR A 14 -5.91 -0.69 2.04
C TYR A 14 -4.56 -0.20 2.55
N ALA A 15 -4.16 -0.60 3.76
CA ALA A 15 -2.91 -0.24 4.42
C ALA A 15 -2.67 1.28 4.66
N MET A 16 -3.65 2.15 4.42
CA MET A 16 -3.53 3.60 4.65
C MET A 16 -3.18 3.96 6.10
N CYS A 17 -3.52 3.14 7.08
CA CYS A 17 -3.13 3.35 8.48
C CYS A 17 -1.65 3.09 8.77
N LYS A 18 -0.86 2.66 7.78
CA LYS A 18 0.60 2.47 7.85
C LYS A 18 1.40 3.65 7.30
N ILE A 19 0.75 4.63 6.69
CA ILE A 19 1.36 5.85 6.15
C ILE A 19 0.71 7.09 6.73
N ASP A 20 1.40 8.22 6.76
CA ASP A 20 0.89 9.50 7.30
C ASP A 20 0.27 10.38 6.21
N PHE A 21 -0.74 9.86 5.53
CA PHE A 21 -1.33 10.51 4.36
C PHE A 21 -1.95 11.90 4.66
N LEU A 22 -2.55 12.07 5.84
CA LEU A 22 -3.22 13.32 6.23
C LEU A 22 -2.40 14.17 7.23
N GLY A 23 -1.15 13.82 7.51
CA GLY A 23 -0.33 14.55 8.48
C GLY A 23 -0.78 14.39 9.94
N SER A 24 -1.61 13.38 10.25
CA SER A 24 -2.08 13.10 11.61
C SER A 24 -1.17 12.17 12.40
N GLY A 25 -0.15 11.66 11.74
CA GLY A 25 0.80 10.67 12.26
C GLY A 25 0.30 9.23 12.13
N VAL A 26 1.25 8.31 12.10
CA VAL A 26 1.04 6.87 12.05
C VAL A 26 0.86 6.28 13.45
N CYS A 27 0.28 5.10 13.55
CA CYS A 27 0.13 4.36 14.80
C CYS A 27 1.49 4.08 15.46
N ALA A 28 1.74 4.65 16.65
CA ALA A 28 3.02 4.51 17.35
C ALA A 28 3.36 3.04 17.66
N SER A 29 2.39 2.26 18.13
CA SER A 29 2.55 0.84 18.40
C SER A 29 2.89 0.04 17.11
N GLY A 30 2.26 0.39 15.98
CA GLY A 30 2.58 -0.24 14.70
C GLY A 30 4.01 0.08 14.24
N LEU A 31 4.46 1.32 14.41
CA LEU A 31 5.83 1.74 14.08
C LEU A 31 6.89 1.04 14.96
N GLU A 32 6.58 0.84 16.25
CA GLU A 32 7.49 0.18 17.21
C GLU A 32 7.56 -1.34 16.98
N LYS A 33 6.39 -1.97 16.80
CA LYS A 33 6.25 -3.43 16.77
C LYS A 33 6.35 -4.03 15.36
N HIS A 34 6.15 -3.23 14.33
CA HIS A 34 6.24 -3.54 12.89
C HIS A 34 5.18 -4.50 12.33
N TYR A 35 4.77 -5.56 13.02
CA TYR A 35 3.74 -6.47 12.53
C TYR A 35 2.42 -5.78 12.21
N ALA A 36 1.75 -6.22 11.15
CA ALA A 36 0.47 -5.66 10.72
C ALA A 36 -0.59 -5.71 11.84
N SER A 37 -0.54 -6.70 12.72
CA SER A 37 -1.43 -6.87 13.88
C SER A 37 -1.36 -5.74 14.91
N PHE A 38 -0.26 -4.99 14.97
CA PHE A 38 -0.12 -3.83 15.86
C PHE A 38 -0.56 -2.51 15.23
N TYR A 39 -0.93 -2.52 13.95
CA TYR A 39 -1.61 -1.41 13.30
C TYR A 39 -3.14 -1.53 13.40
N PRO A 40 -3.88 -0.43 13.17
CA PRO A 40 -5.34 -0.47 13.20
C PRO A 40 -5.95 -1.57 12.32
N VAL A 41 -5.43 -1.78 11.11
CA VAL A 41 -5.92 -2.82 10.19
C VAL A 41 -5.92 -4.21 10.84
N GLY A 42 -4.79 -4.63 11.42
CA GLY A 42 -4.70 -5.96 12.03
C GLY A 42 -5.46 -6.09 13.36
N ARG A 43 -5.59 -4.98 14.13
CA ARG A 43 -6.46 -4.98 15.31
C ARG A 43 -7.94 -5.11 14.97
N MET A 44 -8.37 -4.59 13.81
CA MET A 44 -9.73 -4.80 13.30
C MET A 44 -9.97 -6.30 13.06
N ASP A 45 -9.03 -6.95 12.34
CA ASP A 45 -9.10 -8.38 12.07
C ASP A 45 -9.07 -9.21 13.36
N LEU A 46 -8.16 -8.90 14.26
CA LEU A 46 -8.04 -9.57 15.55
C LEU A 46 -9.34 -9.48 16.35
N TYR A 47 -9.92 -8.27 16.46
CA TYR A 47 -11.17 -8.11 17.19
C TYR A 47 -12.31 -8.92 16.55
N ALA A 48 -12.43 -8.90 15.23
CA ALA A 48 -13.45 -9.67 14.52
C ALA A 48 -13.27 -11.18 14.78
N ALA A 49 -12.04 -11.68 14.68
CA ALA A 49 -11.73 -13.09 14.84
C ALA A 49 -12.01 -13.61 16.27
N ILE A 50 -11.58 -12.90 17.31
CA ILE A 50 -11.85 -13.33 18.70
C ILE A 50 -13.32 -13.16 19.10
N ALA A 51 -13.99 -12.12 18.60
CA ALA A 51 -15.43 -11.90 18.87
C ALA A 51 -16.32 -12.97 18.19
N GLU A 52 -15.86 -13.60 17.12
CA GLU A 52 -16.53 -14.70 16.42
C GLU A 52 -15.98 -16.08 16.81
N ASN A 53 -15.02 -16.15 17.76
CA ASN A 53 -14.37 -17.38 18.22
C ASN A 53 -13.70 -18.18 17.06
N THR A 54 -13.19 -17.49 16.03
CA THR A 54 -12.47 -18.14 14.91
C THR A 54 -11.00 -18.40 15.22
N ILE A 55 -10.45 -17.69 16.20
CA ILE A 55 -9.13 -17.94 16.78
C ILE A 55 -9.21 -17.91 18.32
N PRO A 56 -8.30 -18.60 19.01
CA PRO A 56 -8.21 -18.52 20.48
C PRO A 56 -7.62 -17.18 20.94
N VAL A 57 -7.82 -16.84 22.20
CA VAL A 57 -7.12 -15.73 22.86
C VAL A 57 -5.73 -16.21 23.26
N THR A 58 -4.69 -15.63 22.62
CA THR A 58 -3.28 -15.94 22.89
C THR A 58 -2.61 -14.83 23.69
N GLU A 59 -1.38 -15.05 24.17
CA GLU A 59 -0.57 -13.97 24.79
C GLU A 59 -0.40 -12.77 23.85
N LYS A 60 -0.27 -13.02 22.56
CA LYS A 60 -0.18 -11.94 21.56
C LYS A 60 -1.47 -11.14 21.42
N CYS A 61 -2.65 -11.74 21.65
CA CYS A 61 -3.89 -10.96 21.73
C CYS A 61 -3.83 -9.91 22.83
N VAL A 62 -3.31 -10.28 24.01
CA VAL A 62 -3.16 -9.38 25.15
C VAL A 62 -2.15 -8.28 24.81
N GLU A 63 -0.96 -8.65 24.32
CA GLU A 63 0.08 -7.68 23.93
C GLU A 63 -0.43 -6.69 22.87
N ILE A 64 -1.11 -7.16 21.82
CA ILE A 64 -1.66 -6.32 20.75
C ILE A 64 -2.73 -5.36 21.29
N ALA A 65 -3.62 -5.85 22.15
CA ALA A 65 -4.65 -5.03 22.77
C ALA A 65 -4.05 -3.96 23.69
N ASP A 66 -3.09 -4.33 24.55
CA ASP A 66 -2.48 -3.42 25.53
C ASP A 66 -1.58 -2.38 24.90
N SER A 67 -0.90 -2.71 23.81
CA SER A 67 -0.05 -1.77 23.08
C SER A 67 -0.81 -0.58 22.46
N CYS A 68 -2.15 -0.63 22.39
CA CYS A 68 -2.97 0.49 21.93
C CYS A 68 -3.25 1.48 23.07
N ASN A 69 -2.75 2.71 22.95
CA ASN A 69 -2.98 3.79 23.92
C ASN A 69 -4.28 4.60 23.66
N LEU A 70 -5.13 4.18 22.72
CA LEU A 70 -6.39 4.82 22.35
C LEU A 70 -6.26 6.30 21.93
N CYS A 71 -5.15 6.71 21.33
CA CYS A 71 -4.86 8.09 20.94
C CYS A 71 -5.80 8.66 19.85
N GLY A 72 -6.57 7.82 19.14
CA GLY A 72 -7.53 8.24 18.12
C GLY A 72 -6.94 8.62 16.76
N LYS A 73 -5.62 8.60 16.55
CA LYS A 73 -4.98 8.98 15.26
C LYS A 73 -5.54 8.19 14.07
N CYS A 74 -5.86 6.92 14.27
CA CYS A 74 -6.45 6.08 13.23
C CYS A 74 -7.82 6.56 12.74
N ASP A 75 -8.57 7.30 13.58
CA ASP A 75 -9.89 7.79 13.18
C ASP A 75 -9.81 8.87 12.11
N TYR A 76 -8.80 9.75 12.16
CA TYR A 76 -8.68 10.83 11.17
C TYR A 76 -8.68 10.29 9.76
N GLN A 77 -7.79 9.36 9.50
CA GLN A 77 -7.57 8.81 8.17
C GLN A 77 -8.71 7.89 7.71
N CYS A 78 -9.16 6.98 8.60
CA CYS A 78 -10.28 6.09 8.29
C CYS A 78 -11.60 6.84 8.16
N TYR A 79 -11.83 7.90 8.92
CA TYR A 79 -13.04 8.70 8.78
C TYR A 79 -13.08 9.43 7.44
N TYR A 80 -11.97 10.00 7.02
CA TYR A 80 -11.86 10.66 5.71
C TYR A 80 -12.14 9.69 4.55
N VAL A 81 -11.58 8.47 4.61
CA VAL A 81 -11.67 7.50 3.49
C VAL A 81 -12.98 6.71 3.52
N ASN A 82 -13.46 6.29 4.70
CA ASN A 82 -14.54 5.32 4.86
C ASN A 82 -15.60 5.72 5.90
N GLU A 83 -15.54 6.91 6.46
CA GLU A 83 -16.39 7.36 7.58
C GLU A 83 -16.34 6.45 8.83
N MET A 84 -15.29 5.65 8.97
CA MET A 84 -15.11 4.73 10.10
C MET A 84 -14.30 5.35 11.23
N ARG A 85 -14.53 4.84 12.44
CA ARG A 85 -13.78 5.21 13.64
C ARG A 85 -13.16 3.96 14.29
N PRO A 86 -11.98 3.55 13.83
CA PRO A 86 -11.28 2.37 14.36
C PRO A 86 -11.02 2.44 15.86
N SER A 87 -10.86 3.63 16.46
CA SER A 87 -10.63 3.77 17.90
C SER A 87 -11.72 3.11 18.75
N LYS A 88 -12.97 3.10 18.27
CA LYS A 88 -14.07 2.38 18.95
C LYS A 88 -13.83 0.86 18.97
N VAL A 89 -13.33 0.31 17.89
CA VAL A 89 -12.97 -1.12 17.80
C VAL A 89 -11.75 -1.41 18.66
N MET A 90 -10.74 -0.51 18.67
CA MET A 90 -9.56 -0.66 19.54
C MET A 90 -9.95 -0.71 21.02
N LYS A 91 -10.90 0.16 21.43
CA LYS A 91 -11.46 0.11 22.77
C LYS A 91 -12.19 -1.20 23.02
N ALA A 92 -13.04 -1.63 22.09
CA ALA A 92 -13.78 -2.89 22.20
C ALA A 92 -12.85 -4.11 22.28
N LEU A 93 -11.73 -4.12 21.57
CA LEU A 93 -10.70 -5.15 21.66
C LEU A 93 -10.10 -5.21 23.08
N LYS A 94 -9.71 -4.05 23.64
CA LYS A 94 -9.19 -3.98 25.03
C LYS A 94 -10.22 -4.45 26.04
N ASP A 95 -11.46 -3.97 25.91
CA ASP A 95 -12.55 -4.33 26.83
C ASP A 95 -12.85 -5.85 26.76
N TYR A 96 -12.84 -6.44 25.54
CA TYR A 96 -13.04 -7.87 25.33
C TYR A 96 -11.96 -8.71 26.01
N VAL A 97 -10.69 -8.40 25.70
CA VAL A 97 -9.55 -9.12 26.28
C VAL A 97 -9.52 -8.99 27.81
N GLY A 98 -9.73 -7.77 28.33
CA GLY A 98 -9.79 -7.51 29.76
C GLY A 98 -10.94 -8.27 30.46
N ALA A 99 -12.13 -8.31 29.86
CA ALA A 99 -13.25 -9.08 30.38
C ALA A 99 -13.00 -10.59 30.32
N TYR A 100 -12.41 -11.08 29.23
CA TYR A 100 -12.05 -12.48 29.07
C TYR A 100 -11.12 -12.96 30.21
N LEU A 101 -10.05 -12.20 30.46
CA LEU A 101 -9.08 -12.51 31.53
C LEU A 101 -9.72 -12.43 32.93
N LYS A 102 -10.52 -11.37 33.18
CA LYS A 102 -11.20 -11.20 34.45
C LYS A 102 -12.15 -12.34 34.78
N ASN A 103 -12.77 -12.95 33.79
CA ASN A 103 -13.68 -14.07 33.91
C ASN A 103 -12.96 -15.43 33.94
N GLY A 104 -11.65 -15.46 34.07
CA GLY A 104 -10.85 -16.69 34.14
C GLY A 104 -10.66 -17.37 32.77
N GLY A 105 -10.74 -16.63 31.68
CA GLY A 105 -10.47 -17.16 30.35
C GLY A 105 -9.04 -17.65 30.24
N GLU A 106 -8.87 -18.81 29.59
CA GLU A 106 -7.57 -19.46 29.42
C GLU A 106 -6.80 -18.87 28.24
N ILE A 107 -5.54 -18.50 28.47
CA ILE A 107 -4.64 -18.03 27.41
C ILE A 107 -4.00 -19.24 26.73
N VAL A 108 -4.16 -19.32 25.41
CA VAL A 108 -3.51 -20.35 24.59
C VAL A 108 -2.08 -19.90 24.26
N HIS A 109 -1.11 -20.76 24.54
CA HIS A 109 0.29 -20.54 24.19
C HIS A 109 0.56 -21.15 22.83
N SER A 110 1.18 -20.38 21.93
CA SER A 110 1.64 -20.88 20.64
C SER A 110 3.01 -21.55 20.82
N GLU A 111 3.11 -22.81 20.45
CA GLU A 111 4.40 -23.54 20.48
C GLU A 111 5.14 -23.39 19.16
N ASP A 112 6.47 -23.25 19.25
CA ASP A 112 7.33 -23.25 18.08
C ASP A 112 7.53 -24.69 17.57
N ASP A 113 7.15 -24.93 16.34
CA ASP A 113 7.55 -26.14 15.65
C ASP A 113 9.02 -26.06 15.19
N LYS A 114 9.50 -27.16 14.60
CA LYS A 114 10.89 -27.23 14.13
C LYS A 114 11.21 -26.20 13.06
N ILE A 115 10.28 -25.94 12.14
CA ILE A 115 10.50 -24.98 11.04
C ILE A 115 10.56 -23.56 11.58
N LEU A 116 9.61 -23.17 12.44
CA LEU A 116 9.62 -21.85 13.06
C LEU A 116 10.89 -21.64 13.89
N THR A 117 11.34 -22.66 14.63
CA THR A 117 12.61 -22.58 15.37
C THR A 117 13.79 -22.32 14.43
N GLU A 118 13.85 -22.97 13.27
CA GLU A 118 14.90 -22.73 12.27
C GLU A 118 14.78 -21.33 11.64
N ILE A 119 13.56 -20.85 11.36
CA ILE A 119 13.32 -19.49 10.85
C ILE A 119 13.78 -18.44 11.90
N LYS A 120 13.42 -18.62 13.16
CA LYS A 120 13.81 -17.72 14.26
C LYS A 120 15.34 -17.61 14.43
N ARG A 121 16.07 -18.68 14.17
CA ARG A 121 17.56 -18.63 14.17
C ARG A 121 18.12 -17.73 13.06
N ILE A 122 17.41 -17.55 11.97
CA ILE A 122 17.83 -16.70 10.85
C ILE A 122 17.50 -15.23 11.14
N VAL A 123 16.24 -14.92 11.54
CA VAL A 123 15.75 -13.54 11.65
C VAL A 123 15.69 -13.00 13.09
N GLY A 124 15.89 -13.85 14.10
CA GLY A 124 15.68 -13.57 15.53
C GLY A 124 14.27 -13.92 16.00
N ASP A 125 14.16 -14.22 17.30
CA ASP A 125 12.93 -14.77 17.91
C ASP A 125 11.69 -13.90 17.71
N TYR A 126 11.86 -12.58 17.77
CA TYR A 126 10.75 -11.64 17.62
C TYR A 126 10.21 -11.57 16.18
N TRP A 127 11.05 -11.82 15.16
CA TRP A 127 10.74 -11.51 13.77
C TRP A 127 10.14 -12.68 12.96
N ALA A 128 9.78 -13.75 13.65
CA ALA A 128 9.02 -14.84 13.08
C ALA A 128 8.01 -15.40 14.09
N THR A 129 6.82 -15.77 13.63
CA THR A 129 5.76 -16.26 14.51
C THR A 129 4.74 -17.12 13.76
N ASN A 130 4.14 -18.06 14.47
CA ASN A 130 2.95 -18.83 14.07
C ASN A 130 1.72 -18.45 14.92
N ASP A 131 1.82 -17.42 15.77
CA ASP A 131 0.72 -17.02 16.65
C ASP A 131 -0.51 -16.56 15.86
N ALA A 132 -1.67 -17.10 16.20
CA ALA A 132 -2.94 -16.84 15.50
C ALA A 132 -3.33 -15.35 15.51
N ALA A 133 -3.05 -14.63 16.61
CA ALA A 133 -3.36 -13.20 16.72
C ALA A 133 -2.51 -12.31 15.81
N VAL A 134 -1.31 -12.79 15.44
CA VAL A 134 -0.47 -12.09 14.45
C VAL A 134 -0.88 -12.50 13.04
N ARG A 135 -1.02 -13.79 12.79
CA ARG A 135 -1.32 -14.36 11.47
C ARG A 135 -2.63 -13.84 10.88
N ILE A 136 -3.65 -13.60 11.72
CA ILE A 136 -4.97 -13.11 11.28
C ILE A 136 -4.88 -11.77 10.53
N ALA A 137 -3.89 -10.92 10.85
CA ALA A 137 -3.66 -9.65 10.17
C ALA A 137 -3.02 -9.77 8.78
N TYR A 138 -2.73 -10.99 8.34
CA TYR A 138 -2.04 -11.29 7.08
C TYR A 138 -2.88 -12.12 6.11
N HIS A 139 -4.14 -12.37 6.41
CA HIS A 139 -5.03 -13.20 5.60
C HIS A 139 -5.98 -12.41 4.70
N HIS A 140 -5.93 -11.08 4.76
CA HIS A 140 -6.77 -10.17 3.97
C HIS A 140 -5.96 -9.21 3.11
N ASP A 141 -6.53 -8.83 1.97
CA ASP A 141 -6.24 -7.61 1.23
C ASP A 141 -7.56 -6.95 0.77
N LEU A 142 -7.48 -6.02 -0.18
CA LEU A 142 -8.65 -5.30 -0.69
C LEU A 142 -9.50 -6.13 -1.67
N CYS A 143 -9.06 -7.31 -2.10
CA CYS A 143 -9.77 -8.12 -3.09
C CYS A 143 -11.08 -8.69 -2.53
N PRO A 144 -12.25 -8.40 -3.14
CA PRO A 144 -13.54 -8.80 -2.60
C PRO A 144 -13.93 -10.26 -2.90
N HIS A 145 -13.20 -10.94 -3.78
CA HIS A 145 -13.61 -12.23 -4.36
C HIS A 145 -12.63 -13.38 -4.07
N VAL A 146 -11.74 -13.23 -3.10
CA VAL A 146 -10.76 -14.25 -2.76
C VAL A 146 -11.18 -14.98 -1.49
N THR A 147 -11.02 -16.31 -1.50
CA THR A 147 -11.08 -17.10 -0.27
C THR A 147 -9.81 -16.85 0.51
N PHE A 148 -9.94 -16.22 1.64
CA PHE A 148 -8.81 -15.89 2.50
C PHE A 148 -8.21 -17.13 3.14
N LYS A 149 -6.87 -17.20 3.13
CA LYS A 149 -6.11 -18.31 3.69
C LYS A 149 -5.26 -17.79 4.84
N MET A 150 -5.30 -18.50 5.97
CA MET A 150 -4.46 -18.20 7.11
C MET A 150 -3.06 -18.73 6.84
N PRO A 151 -2.00 -17.90 6.88
CA PRO A 151 -0.63 -18.39 6.75
C PRO A 151 -0.23 -19.24 7.96
N GLU A 152 0.70 -20.20 7.77
CA GLU A 152 1.31 -20.94 8.88
C GLU A 152 2.30 -20.05 9.65
N TYR A 153 3.09 -19.27 8.90
CA TYR A 153 4.14 -18.41 9.46
C TYR A 153 4.07 -16.99 8.92
N VAL A 154 4.40 -16.03 9.76
CA VAL A 154 4.72 -14.65 9.37
C VAL A 154 6.17 -14.39 9.74
N VAL A 155 6.97 -13.98 8.76
CA VAL A 155 8.42 -13.77 8.89
C VAL A 155 8.78 -12.38 8.38
N MET A 156 9.57 -11.64 9.15
CA MET A 156 9.98 -10.27 8.82
C MET A 156 11.51 -10.18 8.69
N PRO A 157 12.10 -10.55 7.55
CA PRO A 157 13.54 -10.42 7.34
C PRO A 157 13.96 -8.95 7.25
N ASN A 158 15.27 -8.69 7.50
CA ASN A 158 15.87 -7.37 7.45
C ASN A 158 17.10 -7.28 6.55
N SER A 159 17.48 -8.38 5.91
CA SER A 159 18.58 -8.39 4.94
C SER A 159 18.34 -9.36 3.79
N ASN A 160 19.12 -9.20 2.72
CA ASN A 160 19.09 -10.09 1.57
C ASN A 160 19.55 -11.52 1.94
N GLU A 161 20.51 -11.64 2.85
CA GLU A 161 21.05 -12.90 3.36
C GLU A 161 19.98 -13.67 4.15
N GLU A 162 19.20 -12.96 4.99
CA GLU A 162 18.08 -13.56 5.72
C GLU A 162 17.02 -14.06 4.73
N ILE A 163 16.61 -13.26 3.73
CA ILE A 163 15.64 -13.66 2.70
C ILE A 163 16.14 -14.91 1.96
N SER A 164 17.40 -14.91 1.49
CA SER A 164 17.99 -16.06 0.79
C SER A 164 17.97 -17.34 1.65
N SER A 165 18.33 -17.21 2.93
CA SER A 165 18.37 -18.33 3.88
C SER A 165 16.97 -18.88 4.14
N ILE A 166 15.98 -17.99 4.32
CA ILE A 166 14.57 -18.36 4.52
C ILE A 166 14.02 -19.11 3.30
N ILE A 167 14.24 -18.58 2.08
CA ILE A 167 13.78 -19.20 0.84
C ILE A 167 14.34 -20.63 0.71
N LYS A 168 15.63 -20.83 0.97
CA LYS A 168 16.27 -22.16 0.95
C LYS A 168 15.64 -23.11 1.96
N LEU A 169 15.35 -22.61 3.17
CA LEU A 169 14.71 -23.39 4.23
C LEU A 169 13.29 -23.79 3.84
N LEU A 170 12.46 -22.84 3.36
CA LEU A 170 11.07 -23.08 2.97
C LEU A 170 11.00 -24.05 1.79
N ASN A 171 11.84 -23.87 0.76
CA ASN A 171 11.91 -24.76 -0.39
C ASN A 171 12.31 -26.20 0.00
N LYS A 172 13.30 -26.36 0.88
CA LYS A 172 13.72 -27.66 1.39
C LYS A 172 12.58 -28.42 2.08
N ASN A 173 11.66 -27.69 2.69
CA ASN A 173 10.52 -28.27 3.41
C ASN A 173 9.21 -28.23 2.61
N ASN A 174 9.24 -27.85 1.33
CA ASN A 174 8.07 -27.71 0.44
C ASN A 174 6.99 -26.79 1.01
N ILE A 175 7.38 -25.74 1.73
CA ILE A 175 6.45 -24.74 2.28
C ILE A 175 6.27 -23.62 1.26
N PRO A 176 5.05 -23.39 0.76
CA PRO A 176 4.78 -22.28 -0.14
C PRO A 176 4.95 -20.95 0.60
N TYR A 177 5.40 -19.93 -0.11
CA TYR A 177 5.53 -18.59 0.48
C TYR A 177 5.13 -17.50 -0.50
N ILE A 178 4.78 -16.35 0.05
CA ILE A 178 4.56 -15.13 -0.69
C ILE A 178 5.27 -13.96 -0.01
N VAL A 179 5.68 -13.01 -0.83
CA VAL A 179 6.30 -11.77 -0.36
C VAL A 179 5.24 -10.68 -0.22
N ARG A 180 5.31 -9.94 0.87
CA ARG A 180 4.37 -8.88 1.19
C ARG A 180 5.12 -7.60 1.58
N GLY A 181 4.69 -6.47 1.01
CA GLY A 181 5.01 -5.15 1.53
C GLY A 181 3.94 -4.72 2.54
N ASN A 182 3.31 -3.58 2.32
CA ASN A 182 2.24 -3.10 3.22
C ASN A 182 0.92 -3.89 3.14
N GLY A 183 0.74 -4.73 2.13
CA GLY A 183 -0.48 -5.50 1.91
C GLY A 183 -1.63 -4.70 1.30
N ALA A 184 -1.32 -3.66 0.53
CA ALA A 184 -2.30 -2.79 -0.15
C ALA A 184 -2.79 -3.37 -1.50
N SER A 185 -2.62 -4.66 -1.75
CA SER A 185 -3.08 -5.32 -2.97
C SER A 185 -4.60 -5.33 -3.06
N SER A 186 -5.13 -5.17 -4.28
CA SER A 186 -6.55 -5.34 -4.61
C SER A 186 -6.82 -6.60 -5.45
N HIS A 187 -5.80 -7.45 -5.63
CA HIS A 187 -5.82 -8.54 -6.59
C HIS A 187 -5.77 -9.93 -5.94
N GLY A 188 -5.77 -10.02 -4.62
CA GLY A 188 -5.67 -11.31 -3.93
C GLY A 188 -4.29 -11.95 -4.00
N LEU A 189 -3.23 -11.16 -4.09
CA LEU A 189 -1.86 -11.63 -4.32
C LEU A 189 -1.00 -11.77 -3.07
N VAL A 190 -1.53 -11.43 -1.89
CA VAL A 190 -0.73 -11.34 -0.65
C VAL A 190 -1.03 -12.46 0.34
N PHE A 191 -1.48 -13.61 -0.15
CA PHE A 191 -1.88 -14.74 0.69
C PHE A 191 -1.03 -15.97 0.41
N SER A 192 -0.74 -16.73 1.47
CA SER A 192 -0.15 -18.05 1.41
C SER A 192 -0.72 -18.90 2.53
N GLU A 193 -0.89 -20.18 2.30
CA GLU A 193 -1.16 -21.15 3.38
C GLU A 193 0.12 -21.48 4.17
N GLY A 194 1.31 -21.29 3.57
CA GLY A 194 2.60 -21.50 4.21
C GLY A 194 3.13 -20.23 4.88
N ALA A 195 4.13 -19.57 4.30
CA ALA A 195 4.78 -18.41 4.90
C ALA A 195 4.44 -17.09 4.19
N ILE A 196 4.28 -16.02 4.98
CA ILE A 196 4.31 -14.63 4.51
C ILE A 196 5.68 -14.04 4.86
N LEU A 197 6.41 -13.57 3.84
CA LEU A 197 7.64 -12.81 4.02
C LEU A 197 7.30 -11.31 3.96
N ASP A 198 7.14 -10.69 5.11
CA ASP A 198 6.84 -9.25 5.24
C ASP A 198 8.13 -8.44 5.21
N LEU A 199 8.39 -7.74 4.11
CA LEU A 199 9.62 -6.97 3.89
C LEU A 199 9.55 -5.53 4.42
N SER A 200 8.51 -5.17 5.16
CA SER A 200 8.28 -3.79 5.62
C SER A 200 9.35 -3.24 6.59
N ARG A 201 10.28 -4.06 7.08
CA ARG A 201 11.45 -3.62 7.85
C ARG A 201 12.55 -3.00 6.98
N MET A 202 12.66 -3.39 5.72
CA MET A 202 13.76 -3.00 4.82
C MET A 202 13.46 -1.65 4.14
N LYS A 203 13.58 -0.55 4.89
CA LYS A 203 13.16 0.81 4.51
C LYS A 203 14.31 1.73 4.15
N THR A 204 15.25 1.26 3.34
CA THR A 204 16.34 2.13 2.86
C THR A 204 15.86 3.07 1.77
N ILE A 205 16.25 4.35 1.86
CA ILE A 205 16.06 5.37 0.81
C ILE A 205 17.38 6.10 0.66
N ASP A 206 18.02 5.95 -0.48
CA ASP A 206 19.33 6.53 -0.78
C ASP A 206 19.28 7.35 -2.07
N PHE A 207 19.43 8.68 -1.93
CA PHE A 207 19.35 9.63 -3.05
C PHE A 207 20.71 9.85 -3.69
N ASP A 208 20.81 9.57 -4.98
CA ASP A 208 21.93 10.01 -5.84
C ASP A 208 21.44 11.13 -6.76
N GLU A 209 21.35 12.33 -6.21
CA GLU A 209 20.87 13.52 -6.93
C GLU A 209 21.79 13.90 -8.10
N LYS A 210 23.08 13.58 -7.99
CA LYS A 210 24.06 13.84 -9.06
C LYS A 210 23.74 13.03 -10.32
N ASN A 211 23.27 11.81 -10.15
CA ASN A 211 22.94 10.89 -11.25
C ASN A 211 21.42 10.79 -11.49
N TRP A 212 20.62 11.60 -10.80
CA TRP A 212 19.17 11.70 -10.97
C TRP A 212 18.40 10.40 -10.68
N PHE A 213 18.77 9.70 -9.64
CA PHE A 213 18.01 8.55 -9.16
C PHE A 213 17.98 8.43 -7.63
N VAL A 214 17.06 7.62 -7.14
CA VAL A 214 16.96 7.22 -5.74
C VAL A 214 16.87 5.70 -5.67
N LYS A 215 17.71 5.07 -4.85
CA LYS A 215 17.67 3.63 -4.55
C LYS A 215 16.79 3.39 -3.34
N VAL A 216 15.82 2.47 -3.47
CA VAL A 216 14.85 2.18 -2.42
C VAL A 216 14.76 0.68 -2.11
N GLY A 217 14.60 0.38 -0.84
CA GLY A 217 14.37 -0.98 -0.33
C GLY A 217 12.91 -1.42 -0.44
N PRO A 218 12.62 -2.71 -0.26
CA PRO A 218 11.31 -3.31 -0.52
C PRO A 218 10.23 -2.90 0.49
N GLY A 219 10.58 -2.38 1.66
CA GLY A 219 9.66 -1.90 2.68
C GLY A 219 9.26 -0.43 2.54
N VAL A 220 9.77 0.27 1.53
CA VAL A 220 9.49 1.70 1.32
C VAL A 220 8.13 1.88 0.65
N ALA A 221 7.20 2.55 1.33
CA ALA A 221 5.92 2.92 0.74
C ALA A 221 6.07 4.05 -0.30
N SER A 222 5.26 4.02 -1.34
CA SER A 222 5.23 5.06 -2.39
C SER A 222 5.05 6.46 -1.81
N PHE A 223 4.16 6.60 -0.83
CA PHE A 223 3.93 7.87 -0.15
C PHE A 223 5.17 8.39 0.57
N ASP A 224 5.83 7.53 1.36
CA ASP A 224 7.01 7.91 2.14
C ASP A 224 8.15 8.36 1.20
N LEU A 225 8.38 7.61 0.11
CA LEU A 225 9.35 7.98 -0.92
C LEU A 225 9.02 9.34 -1.55
N GLN A 226 7.76 9.56 -1.91
CA GLN A 226 7.32 10.81 -2.52
C GLN A 226 7.49 12.02 -1.57
N GLN A 227 7.22 11.85 -0.27
CA GLN A 227 7.45 12.90 0.73
C GLN A 227 8.95 13.23 0.85
N GLU A 228 9.83 12.23 0.87
CA GLU A 228 11.27 12.46 0.93
C GLU A 228 11.82 13.10 -0.36
N ALA A 229 11.32 12.71 -1.52
CA ALA A 229 11.68 13.32 -2.81
C ALA A 229 11.23 14.80 -2.87
N LYS A 230 9.99 15.09 -2.44
CA LYS A 230 9.44 16.45 -2.42
C LYS A 230 10.27 17.41 -1.57
N LYS A 231 10.78 16.99 -0.43
CA LYS A 231 11.67 17.81 0.42
C LYS A 231 12.95 18.26 -0.29
N ARG A 232 13.34 17.55 -1.36
CA ARG A 232 14.54 17.81 -2.19
C ARG A 232 14.20 18.46 -3.53
N GLY A 233 12.95 18.83 -3.77
CA GLY A 233 12.51 19.41 -5.04
C GLY A 233 12.32 18.42 -6.17
N TYR A 234 12.13 17.11 -5.84
CA TYR A 234 11.94 16.06 -6.82
C TYR A 234 10.59 15.35 -6.67
N ARG A 235 10.19 14.70 -7.74
CA ARG A 235 9.14 13.70 -7.81
C ARG A 235 9.73 12.37 -8.24
N VAL A 236 9.21 11.29 -7.68
CA VAL A 236 9.45 9.92 -8.17
C VAL A 236 8.14 9.41 -8.75
N HIS A 237 8.20 8.79 -9.93
CA HIS A 237 7.01 8.18 -10.52
C HIS A 237 6.64 6.91 -9.74
N THR A 238 5.64 7.04 -8.89
CA THR A 238 5.09 5.95 -8.08
C THR A 238 3.58 5.84 -8.34
N ALA A 239 3.01 4.67 -8.03
CA ALA A 239 1.58 4.45 -8.16
C ALA A 239 0.87 4.69 -6.82
N GLU A 240 0.27 3.69 -6.29
CA GLU A 240 -0.62 3.68 -5.14
C GLU A 240 0.13 4.08 -3.83
N PRO A 241 -0.35 5.07 -3.06
CA PRO A 241 0.39 5.66 -1.93
C PRO A 241 0.79 4.66 -0.83
N ALA A 242 -0.10 3.75 -0.47
CA ALA A 242 0.13 2.79 0.61
C ALA A 242 0.92 1.55 0.19
N SER A 243 1.09 1.32 -1.12
CA SER A 243 1.88 0.21 -1.65
C SER A 243 3.38 0.44 -1.50
N CYS A 244 4.14 -0.63 -1.30
CA CYS A 244 5.59 -0.57 -1.38
C CYS A 244 6.05 -0.54 -2.84
N VAL A 245 7.08 0.28 -3.13
CA VAL A 245 7.56 0.53 -4.50
C VAL A 245 7.99 -0.76 -5.19
N CYS A 246 8.83 -1.59 -4.55
CA CYS A 246 9.29 -2.86 -5.12
C CYS A 246 8.14 -3.83 -5.42
N SER A 247 7.14 -3.94 -4.53
CA SER A 247 5.99 -4.80 -4.77
C SER A 247 5.09 -4.29 -5.90
N ASN A 248 4.94 -2.97 -6.04
CA ASN A 248 4.20 -2.39 -7.16
C ASN A 248 4.82 -2.72 -8.51
N ILE A 249 6.16 -2.62 -8.61
CA ILE A 249 6.88 -2.99 -9.84
C ILE A 249 6.63 -4.44 -10.20
N MET A 250 6.63 -5.33 -9.21
CA MET A 250 6.47 -6.78 -9.42
C MET A 250 5.03 -7.20 -9.73
N THR A 251 4.03 -6.44 -9.30
CA THR A 251 2.61 -6.86 -9.40
C THR A 251 1.82 -6.10 -10.44
N THR A 252 1.71 -4.79 -10.31
CA THR A 252 0.81 -3.96 -11.14
C THR A 252 1.56 -3.01 -12.08
N GLY A 253 2.88 -2.93 -11.95
CA GLY A 253 3.67 -1.91 -12.60
C GLY A 253 3.43 -0.51 -11.99
N LEU A 254 4.11 0.49 -12.55
CA LEU A 254 3.94 1.87 -12.14
C LEU A 254 3.05 2.59 -13.16
N LEU A 255 1.77 2.71 -12.82
CA LEU A 255 0.79 3.46 -13.59
C LEU A 255 0.20 4.56 -12.73
N SER A 256 0.24 5.79 -13.21
CA SER A 256 -0.39 6.93 -12.58
C SER A 256 -0.83 7.96 -13.62
N LEU A 257 -1.46 9.04 -13.20
CA LEU A 257 -1.78 10.16 -14.08
C LEU A 257 -0.53 10.76 -14.75
N PHE A 258 0.62 10.65 -14.12
CA PHE A 258 1.91 11.10 -14.66
C PHE A 258 2.49 10.18 -15.74
N SER A 259 1.89 9.02 -15.99
CA SER A 259 2.37 8.09 -17.04
C SER A 259 2.29 8.70 -18.43
N THR A 260 1.45 9.70 -18.67
CA THR A 260 1.41 10.45 -19.93
C THR A 260 2.72 11.19 -20.24
N THR A 261 3.46 11.59 -19.20
CA THR A 261 4.74 12.30 -19.34
C THR A 261 5.93 11.39 -19.04
N TYR A 262 5.83 10.58 -17.98
CA TYR A 262 6.96 9.80 -17.49
C TYR A 262 6.96 8.35 -17.96
N GLY A 263 5.95 7.94 -18.75
CA GLY A 263 5.82 6.55 -19.18
C GLY A 263 5.36 5.62 -18.08
N ILE A 264 5.66 4.35 -18.21
CA ILE A 264 5.33 3.29 -17.25
C ILE A 264 6.60 2.75 -16.58
N SER A 265 6.47 1.64 -15.86
CA SER A 265 7.56 1.03 -15.05
C SER A 265 8.95 1.10 -15.69
N ALA A 266 9.10 0.58 -16.93
CA ALA A 266 10.39 0.49 -17.63
C ALA A 266 11.07 1.84 -17.85
N ASP A 267 10.27 2.88 -18.02
CA ASP A 267 10.77 4.21 -18.32
C ASP A 267 11.33 4.91 -17.08
N ASN A 268 10.97 4.43 -15.90
CA ASN A 268 11.20 5.12 -14.64
C ASN A 268 12.25 4.50 -13.72
N PHE A 269 12.78 3.32 -14.01
CA PHE A 269 13.85 2.79 -13.18
C PHE A 269 15.12 2.47 -13.95
N VAL A 270 16.23 2.58 -13.24
CA VAL A 270 17.60 2.44 -13.77
C VAL A 270 18.07 0.99 -13.63
N ASP A 271 17.79 0.40 -12.47
CA ASP A 271 18.10 -1.00 -12.17
C ASP A 271 17.21 -1.53 -11.04
N ALA A 272 17.23 -2.85 -10.87
CA ALA A 272 16.60 -3.52 -9.75
C ALA A 272 17.41 -4.76 -9.32
N GLU A 273 17.38 -5.05 -8.02
CA GLU A 273 18.06 -6.17 -7.40
C GLU A 273 17.02 -7.19 -6.92
N PHE A 274 17.35 -8.47 -7.12
CA PHE A 274 16.42 -9.57 -6.91
C PHE A 274 17.07 -10.74 -6.20
N ILE A 275 16.24 -11.51 -5.49
CA ILE A 275 16.57 -12.84 -4.99
C ILE A 275 15.68 -13.85 -5.72
N ALA A 276 16.30 -14.79 -6.42
CA ALA A 276 15.63 -15.86 -7.14
C ALA A 276 15.06 -16.94 -6.20
N LYS A 277 14.21 -17.81 -6.74
CA LYS A 277 13.59 -18.89 -5.97
C LYS A 277 14.57 -19.88 -5.30
N ASP A 278 15.80 -19.98 -5.80
CA ASP A 278 16.88 -20.79 -5.21
C ASP A 278 17.70 -20.02 -4.15
N GLY A 279 17.33 -18.77 -3.89
CA GLY A 279 18.02 -17.87 -2.97
C GLY A 279 19.24 -17.20 -3.56
N SER A 280 19.52 -17.32 -4.86
CA SER A 280 20.61 -16.59 -5.51
C SER A 280 20.25 -15.11 -5.71
N PHE A 281 21.25 -14.24 -5.57
CA PHE A 281 21.12 -12.81 -5.83
C PHE A 281 21.49 -12.47 -7.28
N PHE A 282 20.70 -11.60 -7.91
CA PHE A 282 21.01 -11.07 -9.22
C PHE A 282 20.50 -9.63 -9.41
N ARG A 283 21.06 -8.93 -10.38
CA ARG A 283 20.69 -7.55 -10.71
C ARG A 283 20.30 -7.45 -12.18
N LEU A 284 19.23 -6.73 -12.46
CA LEU A 284 18.77 -6.42 -13.79
C LEU A 284 18.88 -4.92 -14.07
N ASN A 285 19.32 -4.57 -15.24
CA ASN A 285 19.28 -3.21 -15.79
C ASN A 285 19.18 -3.28 -17.31
N ASN A 286 18.90 -2.13 -17.95
CA ASN A 286 18.73 -2.03 -19.39
C ASN A 286 20.01 -2.24 -20.21
N ILE A 287 21.18 -2.27 -19.58
CA ILE A 287 22.47 -2.49 -20.23
C ILE A 287 22.84 -3.97 -20.21
N THR A 288 22.80 -4.60 -19.04
CA THR A 288 23.27 -5.98 -18.85
C THR A 288 22.25 -7.05 -19.21
N ALA A 289 20.95 -6.72 -19.10
CA ALA A 289 19.86 -7.64 -19.37
C ALA A 289 18.64 -6.91 -19.95
N PRO A 290 18.75 -6.26 -21.12
CA PRO A 290 17.70 -5.38 -21.63
C PRO A 290 16.37 -6.10 -21.87
N ASN A 291 16.38 -7.32 -22.36
CA ASN A 291 15.15 -8.08 -22.65
C ASN A 291 14.43 -8.52 -21.37
N LEU A 292 15.18 -8.99 -20.37
CA LEU A 292 14.59 -9.39 -19.08
C LEU A 292 14.09 -8.17 -18.32
N PHE A 293 14.82 -7.06 -18.37
CA PHE A 293 14.42 -5.82 -17.75
C PHE A 293 13.13 -5.27 -18.36
N SER A 294 13.04 -5.23 -19.70
CA SER A 294 11.83 -4.81 -20.42
C SER A 294 10.66 -5.75 -20.18
N PHE A 295 10.90 -7.04 -20.14
CA PHE A 295 9.90 -8.05 -19.86
C PHE A 295 9.33 -7.89 -18.45
N GLN A 296 10.19 -7.75 -17.45
CA GLN A 296 9.80 -7.49 -16.06
C GLN A 296 8.86 -6.29 -15.96
N ASN A 297 9.09 -5.26 -16.75
CA ASN A 297 8.29 -4.05 -16.75
C ASN A 297 6.97 -4.13 -17.50
N SER A 298 6.94 -4.93 -18.56
CA SER A 298 5.76 -5.09 -19.42
C SER A 298 4.72 -6.00 -18.81
N ILE A 299 5.18 -6.90 -17.98
CA ILE A 299 4.33 -7.83 -17.29
C ILE A 299 4.17 -7.24 -15.91
N SER A 300 3.11 -6.55 -15.67
CA SER A 300 2.57 -6.48 -14.33
C SER A 300 2.48 -7.94 -13.86
N ALA A 301 3.63 -8.46 -13.48
CA ALA A 301 3.78 -9.89 -13.36
C ALA A 301 3.17 -10.27 -12.04
N HIS A 302 1.91 -10.59 -12.08
CA HIS A 302 1.27 -11.35 -11.02
C HIS A 302 2.03 -12.65 -10.73
N GLU A 303 3.04 -12.97 -11.53
CA GLU A 303 3.95 -14.09 -11.35
C GLU A 303 5.35 -13.56 -11.06
N ALA A 304 5.64 -13.39 -9.78
CA ALA A 304 6.99 -13.04 -9.34
C ALA A 304 7.93 -14.24 -9.55
N PHE A 305 8.77 -14.20 -10.57
CA PHE A 305 9.85 -15.17 -10.75
C PHE A 305 11.00 -14.96 -9.75
N ALA A 306 11.01 -13.82 -9.06
CA ALA A 306 12.00 -13.44 -8.05
C ALA A 306 11.44 -12.40 -7.08
N ILE A 307 12.09 -12.21 -5.95
CA ILE A 307 11.78 -11.19 -4.95
C ILE A 307 12.58 -9.92 -5.29
N CYS A 308 11.89 -8.82 -5.57
CA CYS A 308 12.53 -7.52 -5.71
C CYS A 308 12.93 -6.97 -4.33
N VAL A 309 14.23 -6.82 -4.10
CA VAL A 309 14.79 -6.37 -2.82
C VAL A 309 15.35 -4.96 -2.85
N SER A 310 15.47 -4.38 -4.05
CA SER A 310 15.88 -2.99 -4.24
C SER A 310 15.57 -2.54 -5.65
N VAL A 311 15.26 -1.26 -5.83
CA VAL A 311 15.10 -0.62 -7.14
C VAL A 311 15.64 0.79 -7.10
N SER A 312 16.30 1.20 -8.20
CA SER A 312 16.74 2.58 -8.42
C SER A 312 15.77 3.29 -9.36
N MET A 313 15.07 4.30 -8.84
CA MET A 313 14.03 5.07 -9.53
C MET A 313 14.57 6.40 -10.02
N LYS A 314 14.14 6.84 -11.21
CA LYS A 314 14.49 8.18 -11.74
C LYS A 314 13.87 9.28 -10.88
N LEU A 315 14.62 10.35 -10.69
CA LEU A 315 14.15 11.60 -10.10
C LEU A 315 13.69 12.55 -11.21
N HIS A 316 12.53 13.16 -11.01
CA HIS A 316 11.99 14.19 -11.88
C HIS A 316 11.91 15.52 -11.12
N PRO A 317 12.44 16.63 -11.64
CA PRO A 317 12.37 17.91 -10.95
C PRO A 317 10.92 18.40 -10.84
N VAL A 318 10.63 19.12 -9.77
CA VAL A 318 9.33 19.75 -9.52
C VAL A 318 9.54 21.25 -9.48
N THR A 319 8.67 22.01 -10.15
CA THR A 319 8.67 23.47 -10.07
C THR A 319 7.69 23.95 -9.00
N ASP A 320 7.98 25.09 -8.35
CA ASP A 320 7.18 25.63 -7.27
C ASP A 320 5.78 26.12 -7.73
N ASP A 321 5.60 26.29 -9.04
CA ASP A 321 4.38 26.80 -9.66
C ASP A 321 3.49 25.69 -10.25
N GLU A 322 3.78 24.41 -9.98
CA GLU A 322 2.91 23.31 -10.37
C GLU A 322 1.58 23.39 -9.62
N SER A 323 0.50 23.24 -10.36
CA SER A 323 -0.86 23.13 -9.82
C SER A 323 -1.74 22.26 -10.68
N GLY A 324 -2.95 21.99 -10.21
CA GLY A 324 -3.95 21.21 -10.96
C GLY A 324 -5.20 22.02 -11.23
N ILE A 325 -5.77 21.82 -12.41
CA ILE A 325 -7.08 22.35 -12.77
C ILE A 325 -8.04 21.21 -13.12
N LEU A 326 -9.34 21.45 -12.87
CA LEU A 326 -10.42 20.58 -13.31
C LEU A 326 -11.18 21.30 -14.43
N VAL A 327 -11.16 20.73 -15.63
CA VAL A 327 -11.88 21.26 -16.79
C VAL A 327 -13.17 20.44 -16.98
N PRO A 328 -14.35 21.06 -16.87
CA PRO A 328 -15.63 20.35 -16.95
C PRO A 328 -16.10 20.20 -18.39
N PHE A 329 -16.76 19.07 -18.69
CA PHE A 329 -17.33 18.75 -20.01
C PHE A 329 -18.73 18.16 -19.91
N GLN A 330 -19.60 18.53 -20.85
CA GLN A 330 -20.96 17.97 -20.96
C GLN A 330 -20.95 16.57 -21.58
N THR A 331 -20.01 16.29 -22.47
CA THR A 331 -19.91 15.01 -23.18
C THR A 331 -18.54 14.37 -23.02
N LEU A 332 -18.50 13.05 -23.09
CA LEU A 332 -17.24 12.30 -23.08
C LEU A 332 -16.38 12.63 -24.29
N ASP A 333 -17.01 12.80 -25.47
CA ASP A 333 -16.28 13.12 -26.71
C ASP A 333 -15.55 14.46 -26.58
N GLY A 334 -16.19 15.48 -26.02
CA GLY A 334 -15.56 16.78 -25.75
C GLY A 334 -14.35 16.65 -24.80
N ALA A 335 -14.47 15.83 -23.75
CA ALA A 335 -13.35 15.55 -22.84
C ALA A 335 -12.21 14.80 -23.54
N LEU A 336 -12.53 13.81 -24.39
CA LEU A 336 -11.54 13.06 -25.17
C LEU A 336 -10.80 13.93 -26.18
N ASP A 337 -11.52 14.82 -26.90
CA ASP A 337 -10.90 15.75 -27.84
C ASP A 337 -9.93 16.70 -27.13
N PHE A 338 -10.34 17.22 -25.98
CA PHE A 338 -9.46 18.05 -25.14
C PHE A 338 -8.19 17.29 -24.72
N VAL A 339 -8.32 16.07 -24.18
CA VAL A 339 -7.18 15.22 -23.78
C VAL A 339 -6.30 14.93 -24.97
N LYS A 340 -6.86 14.63 -26.14
CA LYS A 340 -6.10 14.40 -27.38
C LYS A 340 -5.27 15.63 -27.79
N ILE A 341 -5.86 16.81 -27.72
CA ILE A 341 -5.15 18.05 -28.02
C ILE A 341 -3.98 18.27 -27.05
N CYS A 342 -4.23 18.16 -25.75
CA CYS A 342 -3.22 18.35 -24.72
C CYS A 342 -2.07 17.31 -24.85
N SER A 343 -2.42 16.04 -25.01
CA SER A 343 -1.43 14.96 -25.15
C SER A 343 -0.57 15.11 -26.41
N THR A 344 -1.19 15.44 -27.57
CA THR A 344 -0.46 15.63 -28.83
C THR A 344 0.50 16.81 -28.78
N ARG A 345 0.17 17.84 -28.00
CA ARG A 345 0.98 19.06 -27.85
C ARG A 345 1.88 19.04 -26.63
N HIS A 346 1.89 17.93 -25.87
CA HIS A 346 2.63 17.78 -24.60
C HIS A 346 2.32 18.90 -23.59
N ILE A 347 1.04 19.28 -23.49
CA ILE A 347 0.57 20.27 -22.51
C ILE A 347 0.24 19.59 -21.21
N GLY A 348 0.90 20.01 -20.13
CA GLY A 348 0.74 19.46 -18.80
C GLY A 348 1.62 18.25 -18.52
N LEU A 349 1.79 17.96 -17.25
CA LEU A 349 2.58 16.84 -16.70
C LEU A 349 1.74 15.59 -16.48
N ALA A 350 0.45 15.79 -16.17
CA ALA A 350 -0.49 14.71 -15.95
C ALA A 350 -1.86 15.12 -16.43
N ILE A 351 -2.56 14.19 -17.07
CA ILE A 351 -3.91 14.41 -17.57
C ILE A 351 -4.74 13.15 -17.40
N GLY A 352 -5.98 13.32 -16.95
CA GLY A 352 -6.91 12.21 -16.77
C GLY A 352 -8.35 12.62 -16.84
N ILE A 353 -9.20 11.82 -17.52
CA ILE A 353 -10.65 12.00 -17.55
C ILE A 353 -11.24 11.24 -16.37
N MET A 354 -12.14 11.90 -15.65
CA MET A 354 -12.84 11.33 -14.50
C MET A 354 -14.33 11.65 -14.59
N GLY A 355 -15.18 10.71 -14.20
CA GLY A 355 -16.60 11.00 -13.98
C GLY A 355 -16.77 11.91 -12.76
N SER A 356 -17.73 12.83 -12.81
CA SER A 356 -18.04 13.72 -11.69
C SER A 356 -18.42 12.97 -10.41
N GLU A 357 -18.97 11.76 -10.53
CA GLU A 357 -19.26 10.88 -9.40
C GLU A 357 -17.99 10.45 -8.67
N TYR A 358 -16.98 10.04 -9.42
CA TYR A 358 -15.67 9.65 -8.87
C TYR A 358 -14.97 10.84 -8.21
N VAL A 359 -14.91 11.99 -8.92
CA VAL A 359 -14.29 13.22 -8.38
C VAL A 359 -14.97 13.65 -7.09
N SER A 360 -16.31 13.65 -7.07
CA SER A 360 -17.08 14.03 -5.88
C SER A 360 -16.76 13.16 -4.67
N SER A 361 -16.53 11.86 -4.88
CA SER A 361 -16.13 10.94 -3.80
C SER A 361 -14.72 11.21 -3.26
N PHE A 362 -13.84 11.79 -4.07
CA PHE A 362 -12.45 12.11 -3.69
C PHE A 362 -12.30 13.46 -3.01
N ILE A 363 -13.02 14.49 -3.49
CA ILE A 363 -12.88 15.85 -2.97
C ILE A 363 -13.72 16.09 -1.71
N ALA A 364 -14.72 15.26 -1.46
CA ALA A 364 -15.64 15.43 -0.34
C ALA A 364 -15.20 14.59 0.87
N PRO A 365 -15.08 15.19 2.06
CA PRO A 365 -14.66 14.50 3.27
C PRO A 365 -15.74 13.59 3.88
N THR A 366 -16.98 13.65 3.39
CA THR A 366 -18.08 12.79 3.84
C THR A 366 -18.96 12.35 2.68
N LYS A 367 -19.63 11.21 2.84
CA LYS A 367 -20.61 10.72 1.85
C LYS A 367 -21.71 11.74 1.53
N LYS A 368 -22.19 12.48 2.54
CA LYS A 368 -23.21 13.51 2.34
C LYS A 368 -22.71 14.60 1.40
N LEU A 369 -21.51 15.14 1.65
CA LEU A 369 -20.90 16.15 0.80
C LEU A 369 -20.55 15.60 -0.59
N ALA A 370 -20.17 14.33 -0.70
CA ALA A 370 -19.96 13.69 -2.01
C ALA A 370 -21.24 13.65 -2.86
N ILE A 371 -22.37 13.33 -2.23
CA ILE A 371 -23.68 13.35 -2.92
C ILE A 371 -24.06 14.78 -3.35
N GLU A 372 -23.85 15.77 -2.49
CA GLU A 372 -24.12 17.17 -2.81
C GLU A 372 -23.19 17.69 -3.93
N ALA A 373 -21.91 17.36 -3.90
CA ALA A 373 -20.95 17.71 -4.96
C ALA A 373 -21.33 17.06 -6.30
N LYS A 374 -21.70 15.77 -6.28
CA LYS A 374 -22.20 15.07 -7.46
C LYS A 374 -23.45 15.73 -8.05
N ASP A 375 -24.41 16.11 -7.21
CA ASP A 375 -25.63 16.82 -7.65
C ASP A 375 -25.29 18.15 -8.32
N ILE A 376 -24.32 18.91 -7.78
CA ILE A 376 -23.86 20.15 -8.39
C ILE A 376 -23.29 19.90 -9.78
N PHE A 377 -22.35 18.96 -9.92
CA PHE A 377 -21.73 18.70 -11.22
C PHE A 377 -22.73 18.18 -12.27
N ILE A 378 -23.57 17.21 -11.92
CA ILE A 378 -24.45 16.54 -12.87
C ILE A 378 -25.71 17.32 -13.12
N ASN A 379 -26.47 17.67 -12.06
CA ASN A 379 -27.80 18.22 -12.20
C ASN A 379 -27.83 19.74 -12.35
N LYS A 380 -26.94 20.45 -11.65
CA LYS A 380 -26.93 21.93 -11.70
C LYS A 380 -26.04 22.48 -12.80
N LEU A 381 -24.88 21.88 -13.05
CA LEU A 381 -23.94 22.35 -14.08
C LEU A 381 -24.05 21.57 -15.39
N GLY A 382 -24.66 20.38 -15.40
CA GLY A 382 -24.72 19.53 -16.56
C GLY A 382 -23.38 19.04 -17.09
N MET A 383 -22.38 18.91 -16.20
CA MET A 383 -20.98 18.58 -16.50
C MET A 383 -20.58 17.25 -15.89
N PRO A 384 -21.04 16.11 -16.46
CA PRO A 384 -20.76 14.79 -15.87
C PRO A 384 -19.32 14.31 -16.02
N TYR A 385 -18.51 14.97 -16.85
CA TYR A 385 -17.11 14.61 -17.09
C TYR A 385 -16.19 15.75 -16.66
N LEU A 386 -15.09 15.40 -16.01
CA LEU A 386 -14.08 16.33 -15.57
C LEU A 386 -12.71 15.84 -16.05
N VAL A 387 -11.91 16.73 -16.61
CA VAL A 387 -10.52 16.43 -16.95
C VAL A 387 -9.63 17.10 -15.92
N LEU A 388 -8.89 16.31 -15.15
CA LEU A 388 -7.79 16.80 -14.32
C LEU A 388 -6.57 17.00 -15.21
N LEU A 389 -6.04 18.22 -15.22
CA LEU A 389 -4.76 18.56 -15.82
C LEU A 389 -3.83 19.10 -14.72
N ILE A 390 -2.64 18.54 -14.59
CA ILE A 390 -1.57 19.03 -13.71
C ILE A 390 -0.45 19.58 -14.57
N GLY A 391 0.06 20.77 -14.23
CA GLY A 391 1.15 21.39 -14.94
C GLY A 391 1.66 22.64 -14.23
N ASP A 392 2.73 23.22 -14.77
CA ASP A 392 3.20 24.53 -14.36
C ASP A 392 2.27 25.66 -14.89
N LYS A 393 2.52 26.89 -14.46
CA LYS A 393 1.73 28.05 -14.87
C LYS A 393 1.71 28.27 -16.39
N TYR A 394 2.75 27.88 -17.12
CA TYR A 394 2.81 28.06 -18.57
C TYR A 394 1.93 27.05 -19.29
N ALA A 395 1.98 25.78 -18.86
CA ALA A 395 1.09 24.73 -19.36
C ALA A 395 -0.37 25.07 -19.10
N LEU A 396 -0.71 25.48 -17.87
CA LEU A 396 -2.07 25.84 -17.51
C LEU A 396 -2.60 27.09 -18.24
N ARG A 397 -1.74 28.09 -18.47
CA ARG A 397 -2.09 29.28 -19.28
C ARG A 397 -2.37 28.89 -20.73
N SER A 398 -1.60 27.98 -21.31
CA SER A 398 -1.82 27.50 -22.67
C SER A 398 -3.22 26.89 -22.84
N VAL A 399 -3.77 26.26 -21.81
CA VAL A 399 -5.14 25.71 -21.81
C VAL A 399 -6.19 26.82 -21.81
N SER A 400 -6.00 27.88 -21.00
CA SER A 400 -6.85 29.09 -21.02
C SER A 400 -6.95 29.69 -22.42
N ASP A 401 -5.82 29.79 -23.11
CA ASP A 401 -5.74 30.39 -24.43
C ASP A 401 -6.44 29.54 -25.52
N MET A 402 -6.76 28.28 -25.23
CA MET A 402 -7.54 27.40 -26.14
C MET A 402 -9.05 27.67 -26.13
N GLY A 403 -9.52 28.54 -25.26
CA GLY A 403 -10.95 28.91 -25.17
C GLY A 403 -11.85 27.87 -24.53
N PHE A 404 -11.27 26.91 -23.80
CA PHE A 404 -12.07 26.00 -22.96
C PHE A 404 -12.53 26.73 -21.70
N PRO A 405 -13.78 26.53 -21.26
CA PRO A 405 -14.29 27.12 -20.02
C PRO A 405 -13.61 26.48 -18.81
N PHE A 406 -13.17 27.27 -17.83
CA PHE A 406 -12.64 26.86 -16.54
C PHE A 406 -13.62 27.16 -15.44
#